data_9514d2498916d5dbd5d22da88a8e4dfb
#
_entry.id   9514d2498916d5dbd5d22da88a8e4dfb
#
_cell.length_a   1.000
_cell.length_b   1.000
_cell.length_c   1.000
_cell.angle_alpha   90.00
_cell.angle_beta   90.00
_cell.angle_gamma   90.00
#
_symmetry.space_group_name_H-M   'P 1'
#
loop_
_entity.id
_entity.type
_entity.pdbx_description
1 polymer ?
#
loop_
_entity_poly.entity_id
_entity_poly.type
_entity_poly.pdbx_seq_one_letter_code
_entity_poly.pdbx_strand_id
1 'polypeptide(L)'
;MNKNGAVGDGNSQLIEVLPARFAGTRTDEPKKFTIQVALDGKHFLESPSVVLRVDNTGIREETEYAFTDKEDIRTVTVNYKEEGTGKALAKPDKYEAYAISMVQQFDIAPKSIPGYEVVKNKAGEPVISPAVKWDKDLIGDAGRNYTYTYRRLKPATVKVKKVKVTGSYKKVAAGKKVKLAAAVSPSNATNKAVTWKSSNTKVATVDKYGNVTLKKNSGGKKVTITATAKDGSKVKGTYTITSMKGIVKKVSISKATSVKAGKTLKLKLKVTASKGANKTVRWTSSNTKYATVTSSGKVTAKKAGKGKKVKITVTATDGSNKKKTVTVKIK
;
A
#
# COMPACT_ATOMS: atom_id res chain seq x y z
N MET A 1 -47.47 25.97 -24.00
CA MET A 1 -48.00 26.53 -22.75
C MET A 1 -48.63 27.85 -23.03
N ASN A 2 -49.78 28.07 -22.45
CA ASN A 2 -50.50 29.29 -22.60
C ASN A 2 -49.75 30.50 -22.05
N LYS A 3 -49.76 31.64 -22.69
CA LYS A 3 -49.17 32.91 -22.21
C LYS A 3 -49.81 33.40 -20.93
N ASN A 4 -51.02 32.97 -20.61
CA ASN A 4 -51.81 33.47 -19.50
C ASN A 4 -51.91 32.52 -18.30
N GLY A 5 -51.13 31.41 -18.30
CA GLY A 5 -51.17 30.46 -17.23
C GLY A 5 -52.38 29.53 -17.29
N ALA A 6 -52.77 29.00 -16.13
CA ALA A 6 -53.91 28.10 -16.03
C ALA A 6 -55.20 28.82 -16.37
N VAL A 7 -56.05 28.13 -17.13
CA VAL A 7 -57.38 28.61 -17.51
C VAL A 7 -58.41 27.65 -16.92
N GLY A 8 -59.43 28.18 -16.25
CA GLY A 8 -60.47 27.34 -15.66
C GLY A 8 -60.26 27.05 -14.18
N ASP A 9 -60.78 25.93 -13.71
CA ASP A 9 -60.82 25.47 -12.33
C ASP A 9 -59.48 24.99 -11.72
N GLY A 10 -58.37 25.27 -12.35
CA GLY A 10 -57.03 24.84 -11.93
C GLY A 10 -56.60 23.47 -12.45
N ASN A 11 -57.46 22.72 -13.06
CA ASN A 11 -57.17 21.39 -13.58
C ASN A 11 -56.98 21.33 -15.11
N SER A 12 -57.28 22.44 -15.81
CA SER A 12 -57.07 22.56 -17.27
C SER A 12 -55.97 23.55 -17.59
N GLN A 13 -55.11 23.17 -18.47
CA GLN A 13 -54.06 24.04 -19.05
C GLN A 13 -54.19 24.11 -20.54
N LEU A 14 -54.24 25.33 -21.07
CA LEU A 14 -54.16 25.54 -22.50
C LEU A 14 -52.76 25.37 -22.98
N ILE A 15 -52.54 24.41 -23.87
CA ILE A 15 -51.24 24.14 -24.50
C ILE A 15 -51.30 24.78 -25.92
N GLU A 16 -50.57 25.85 -26.12
CA GLU A 16 -50.40 26.43 -27.44
C GLU A 16 -49.26 25.72 -28.19
N VAL A 17 -49.62 24.93 -29.21
CA VAL A 17 -48.63 24.33 -30.10
C VAL A 17 -48.22 25.39 -31.12
N LEU A 18 -47.03 25.96 -30.98
CA LEU A 18 -46.52 27.02 -31.84
C LEU A 18 -46.41 26.52 -33.30
N PRO A 19 -47.05 27.17 -34.27
CA PRO A 19 -47.04 26.75 -35.67
C PRO A 19 -45.63 26.72 -36.29
N ALA A 20 -44.68 27.48 -35.75
CA ALA A 20 -43.32 27.59 -36.25
C ALA A 20 -42.55 26.28 -36.45
N ARG A 21 -42.89 25.22 -35.72
CA ARG A 21 -42.30 23.89 -35.93
C ARG A 21 -42.85 23.12 -37.09
N PHE A 22 -43.94 23.58 -37.65
CA PHE A 22 -44.63 23.00 -38.79
C PHE A 22 -44.46 23.86 -40.08
N ALA A 23 -43.89 25.03 -39.96
CA ALA A 23 -43.61 25.93 -41.07
C ALA A 23 -42.49 25.37 -41.95
N GLY A 24 -42.82 24.76 -43.06
CA GLY A 24 -41.87 24.28 -44.06
C GLY A 24 -42.21 22.94 -44.70
N THR A 25 -43.23 22.23 -44.26
CA THR A 25 -43.72 21.03 -44.94
C THR A 25 -45.20 21.21 -45.27
N ARG A 26 -45.43 21.85 -46.35
CA ARG A 26 -46.71 21.78 -47.07
C ARG A 26 -46.85 20.33 -47.58
N THR A 27 -47.43 19.44 -46.79
CA THR A 27 -47.89 18.15 -47.25
C THR A 27 -49.32 18.01 -46.79
N ASP A 28 -50.19 17.72 -47.74
CA ASP A 28 -51.61 17.48 -47.51
C ASP A 28 -51.86 16.19 -46.68
N GLU A 29 -50.77 15.56 -46.18
CA GLU A 29 -50.86 14.38 -45.34
C GLU A 29 -50.97 14.76 -43.86
N PRO A 30 -51.99 14.24 -43.15
CA PRO A 30 -52.17 14.47 -41.73
C PRO A 30 -51.03 13.86 -40.93
N LYS A 31 -50.37 14.65 -40.09
CA LYS A 31 -49.33 14.17 -39.17
C LYS A 31 -49.94 13.72 -37.85
N LYS A 32 -49.59 12.52 -37.45
CA LYS A 32 -49.94 11.98 -36.13
C LYS A 32 -48.86 12.34 -35.12
N PHE A 33 -49.27 12.83 -33.97
CA PHE A 33 -48.42 13.07 -32.81
C PHE A 33 -49.20 12.86 -31.53
N THR A 34 -48.47 12.70 -30.45
CA THR A 34 -48.99 12.59 -29.09
C THR A 34 -48.49 13.77 -28.29
N ILE A 35 -49.35 14.37 -27.50
CA ILE A 35 -48.98 15.45 -26.61
C ILE A 35 -48.68 14.85 -25.24
N GLN A 36 -47.54 15.17 -24.67
CA GLN A 36 -47.13 14.74 -23.32
C GLN A 36 -46.93 15.95 -22.43
N VAL A 37 -47.51 15.94 -21.24
CA VAL A 37 -47.42 17.02 -20.25
C VAL A 37 -46.89 16.45 -18.95
N ALA A 38 -45.72 16.91 -18.50
CA ALA A 38 -45.17 16.53 -17.19
C ALA A 38 -45.96 17.14 -16.05
N LEU A 39 -46.39 16.34 -15.10
CA LEU A 39 -47.12 16.80 -13.91
C LEU A 39 -46.20 17.08 -12.72
N ASP A 40 -45.37 16.12 -12.35
CA ASP A 40 -44.56 16.16 -11.11
C ASP A 40 -43.14 15.62 -11.33
N GLY A 41 -42.72 15.43 -12.56
CA GLY A 41 -41.45 14.83 -12.93
C GLY A 41 -41.43 13.29 -12.91
N LYS A 42 -42.47 12.64 -12.38
CA LYS A 42 -42.65 11.19 -12.38
C LYS A 42 -43.81 10.76 -13.24
N HIS A 43 -44.85 11.52 -13.22
CA HIS A 43 -46.06 11.29 -13.96
C HIS A 43 -46.18 12.25 -15.13
N PHE A 44 -46.78 11.79 -16.18
CA PHE A 44 -47.15 12.60 -17.29
C PHE A 44 -48.54 12.25 -17.81
N LEU A 45 -49.18 13.23 -18.38
CA LEU A 45 -50.38 13.04 -19.11
C LEU A 45 -50.05 12.85 -20.57
N GLU A 46 -50.55 11.80 -21.18
CA GLU A 46 -50.38 11.53 -22.61
C GLU A 46 -51.72 11.56 -23.32
N SER A 47 -51.84 12.36 -24.38
CA SER A 47 -53.01 12.38 -25.23
C SER A 47 -53.08 11.12 -26.07
N PRO A 48 -54.29 10.72 -26.52
CA PRO A 48 -54.41 9.80 -27.63
C PRO A 48 -53.73 10.39 -28.87
N SER A 49 -53.52 9.53 -29.89
CA SER A 49 -52.92 10.00 -31.15
C SER A 49 -53.76 11.10 -31.78
N VAL A 50 -53.19 12.26 -31.90
CA VAL A 50 -53.83 13.46 -32.46
C VAL A 50 -53.45 13.59 -33.93
N VAL A 51 -54.43 13.82 -34.79
CA VAL A 51 -54.22 14.03 -36.19
C VAL A 51 -54.54 15.50 -36.50
N LEU A 52 -53.49 16.29 -36.78
CA LEU A 52 -53.66 17.68 -37.21
C LEU A 52 -53.61 17.78 -38.74
N ARG A 53 -54.62 18.42 -39.30
CA ARG A 53 -54.63 18.90 -40.72
C ARG A 53 -54.35 20.38 -40.70
N VAL A 54 -53.35 20.80 -41.43
CA VAL A 54 -53.01 22.21 -41.63
C VAL A 54 -53.28 22.56 -43.05
N ASP A 55 -54.26 23.40 -43.29
CA ASP A 55 -54.55 23.95 -44.62
C ASP A 55 -54.20 25.44 -44.70
N ASN A 56 -54.55 26.09 -45.80
CA ASN A 56 -54.27 27.48 -46.05
C ASN A 56 -55.02 28.46 -45.11
N THR A 57 -55.96 27.94 -44.31
CA THR A 57 -56.78 28.74 -43.38
C THR A 57 -56.38 28.51 -41.90
N GLY A 58 -55.41 27.62 -41.63
CA GLY A 58 -54.91 27.35 -40.29
C GLY A 58 -55.23 25.91 -39.80
N ILE A 59 -55.10 25.74 -38.51
CA ILE A 59 -55.41 24.45 -37.84
C ILE A 59 -56.91 24.31 -37.70
N ARG A 60 -57.47 23.25 -38.25
CA ARG A 60 -58.96 23.02 -38.30
C ARG A 60 -59.53 22.14 -37.23
N GLU A 61 -58.78 21.58 -36.30
CA GLU A 61 -59.37 20.78 -35.24
C GLU A 61 -59.15 21.37 -33.86
N GLU A 62 -60.22 21.94 -33.27
CA GLU A 62 -60.32 22.11 -31.82
C GLU A 62 -61.01 20.87 -31.28
N THR A 63 -60.24 19.94 -30.72
CA THR A 63 -60.80 18.74 -30.10
C THR A 63 -60.32 18.67 -28.67
N GLU A 64 -61.22 18.44 -27.72
CA GLU A 64 -60.88 18.17 -26.34
C GLU A 64 -60.33 16.74 -26.24
N TYR A 65 -59.10 16.61 -25.76
CA TYR A 65 -58.45 15.30 -25.61
C TYR A 65 -58.43 14.89 -24.14
N ALA A 66 -58.89 13.69 -23.85
CA ALA A 66 -58.72 13.04 -22.55
C ALA A 66 -57.26 12.51 -22.47
N PHE A 67 -56.51 13.07 -21.54
CA PHE A 67 -55.14 12.61 -21.29
C PHE A 67 -55.18 11.40 -20.32
N THR A 68 -54.34 10.44 -20.58
CA THR A 68 -54.10 9.29 -19.68
C THR A 68 -52.88 9.57 -18.84
N ASP A 69 -53.04 9.37 -17.51
CA ASP A 69 -51.90 9.44 -16.56
C ASP A 69 -50.99 8.24 -16.78
N LYS A 70 -49.70 8.54 -16.97
CA LYS A 70 -48.68 7.53 -17.18
C LYS A 70 -47.47 7.81 -16.33
N GLU A 71 -46.91 6.75 -15.75
CA GLU A 71 -45.63 6.80 -15.06
C GLU A 71 -44.58 6.14 -15.94
N ASP A 72 -43.53 6.85 -16.29
CA ASP A 72 -42.39 6.31 -17.02
C ASP A 72 -41.08 6.80 -16.40
N ILE A 73 -40.63 6.05 -15.39
CA ILE A 73 -39.38 6.30 -14.70
C ILE A 73 -38.37 5.28 -15.21
N ARG A 74 -37.26 5.76 -15.75
CA ARG A 74 -36.15 4.95 -16.25
C ARG A 74 -34.96 5.12 -15.34
N THR A 75 -34.29 4.01 -15.04
CA THR A 75 -33.06 4.06 -14.21
C THR A 75 -31.82 3.99 -15.06
N VAL A 76 -30.96 5.00 -14.96
CA VAL A 76 -29.58 4.97 -15.47
C VAL A 76 -28.68 4.46 -14.34
N THR A 77 -27.93 3.39 -14.61
CA THR A 77 -27.01 2.78 -13.63
C THR A 77 -25.57 3.00 -14.06
N VAL A 78 -24.73 3.50 -13.14
CA VAL A 78 -23.29 3.68 -13.35
C VAL A 78 -22.52 2.70 -12.48
N ASN A 79 -21.81 1.79 -13.11
CA ASN A 79 -21.02 0.76 -12.48
C ASN A 79 -19.54 1.15 -12.41
N TYR A 80 -18.82 0.61 -11.44
CA TYR A 80 -17.39 0.84 -11.20
C TYR A 80 -16.70 -0.52 -11.13
N LYS A 81 -15.93 -0.91 -12.17
CA LYS A 81 -15.39 -2.27 -12.32
C LYS A 81 -13.87 -2.28 -12.50
N GLU A 82 -13.20 -3.30 -11.98
CA GLU A 82 -11.77 -3.53 -12.20
C GLU A 82 -11.49 -4.03 -13.61
N GLU A 83 -10.49 -3.45 -14.28
CA GLU A 83 -10.00 -3.84 -15.61
C GLU A 83 -9.56 -5.31 -15.61
N GLY A 84 -9.97 -6.04 -16.66
CA GLY A 84 -9.59 -7.45 -16.86
C GLY A 84 -10.36 -8.46 -16.01
N THR A 85 -10.82 -8.11 -14.80
CA THR A 85 -11.58 -9.04 -13.94
C THR A 85 -13.08 -8.80 -13.94
N GLY A 86 -13.50 -7.56 -14.26
CA GLY A 86 -14.90 -7.15 -14.17
C GLY A 86 -15.46 -7.05 -12.75
N LYS A 87 -14.60 -7.22 -11.72
CA LYS A 87 -15.00 -7.17 -10.33
C LYS A 87 -15.56 -5.78 -9.98
N ALA A 88 -16.72 -5.73 -9.32
CA ALA A 88 -17.27 -4.50 -8.80
C ALA A 88 -16.37 -3.92 -7.69
N LEU A 89 -16.03 -2.63 -7.78
CA LEU A 89 -15.14 -1.92 -6.86
C LEU A 89 -15.90 -0.97 -5.93
N ALA A 90 -17.10 -0.53 -6.34
CA ALA A 90 -17.97 0.32 -5.55
C ALA A 90 -19.44 0.00 -5.85
N LYS A 91 -20.32 0.43 -4.97
CA LYS A 91 -21.77 0.36 -5.19
C LYS A 91 -22.13 1.22 -6.42
N PRO A 92 -22.95 0.70 -7.35
CA PRO A 92 -23.42 1.46 -8.50
C PRO A 92 -24.19 2.71 -8.08
N ASP A 93 -24.04 3.79 -8.84
CA ASP A 93 -24.93 4.93 -8.73
C ASP A 93 -26.15 4.72 -9.66
N LYS A 94 -27.29 5.17 -9.19
CA LYS A 94 -28.55 5.09 -9.92
C LYS A 94 -29.16 6.47 -10.00
N TYR A 95 -29.56 6.85 -11.20
CA TYR A 95 -30.21 8.11 -11.51
C TYR A 95 -31.58 7.78 -12.13
N GLU A 96 -32.61 8.47 -11.68
CA GLU A 96 -33.94 8.35 -12.27
C GLU A 96 -34.05 9.30 -13.45
N ALA A 97 -34.37 8.78 -14.62
CA ALA A 97 -34.64 9.54 -15.84
C ALA A 97 -36.14 9.47 -16.15
N TYR A 98 -36.71 10.63 -16.45
CA TYR A 98 -38.12 10.74 -16.79
C TYR A 98 -38.27 10.81 -18.32
N ALA A 99 -39.19 10.05 -18.87
CA ALA A 99 -39.35 9.91 -20.32
C ALA A 99 -39.74 11.22 -21.06
N ILE A 100 -40.16 12.23 -20.30
CA ILE A 100 -40.74 13.46 -20.89
C ILE A 100 -39.71 14.60 -20.93
N SER A 101 -38.61 14.52 -20.18
CA SER A 101 -37.63 15.61 -20.12
C SER A 101 -36.65 15.49 -21.28
N MET A 102 -36.72 16.42 -22.22
CA MET A 102 -35.78 16.51 -23.35
C MET A 102 -34.38 16.99 -22.92
N VAL A 103 -34.18 17.39 -21.65
CA VAL A 103 -32.91 17.94 -21.15
C VAL A 103 -32.68 17.48 -19.71
N GLN A 104 -32.44 16.18 -19.53
CA GLN A 104 -31.90 15.70 -18.25
C GLN A 104 -30.39 15.52 -18.41
N GLN A 105 -29.63 16.35 -17.70
CA GLN A 105 -28.19 16.19 -17.58
C GLN A 105 -27.88 15.47 -16.27
N PHE A 106 -27.19 14.33 -16.35
CA PHE A 106 -26.65 13.65 -15.20
C PHE A 106 -25.15 13.95 -15.12
N ASP A 107 -24.69 14.40 -13.96
CA ASP A 107 -23.25 14.53 -13.69
C ASP A 107 -22.69 13.13 -13.40
N ILE A 108 -22.36 12.41 -14.47
CA ILE A 108 -21.79 11.07 -14.41
C ILE A 108 -20.26 11.21 -14.31
N ALA A 109 -19.74 11.26 -13.09
CA ALA A 109 -18.30 11.34 -12.84
C ALA A 109 -17.74 10.03 -12.26
N PRO A 110 -16.45 9.70 -12.54
CA PRO A 110 -15.82 8.54 -11.94
C PRO A 110 -15.57 8.76 -10.45
N LYS A 111 -15.85 7.77 -9.62
CA LYS A 111 -15.56 7.79 -8.17
C LYS A 111 -14.07 7.69 -7.89
N SER A 112 -13.60 8.35 -6.84
CA SER A 112 -12.28 8.09 -6.28
C SER A 112 -12.31 6.77 -5.50
N ILE A 113 -11.56 5.76 -5.97
CA ILE A 113 -11.51 4.42 -5.36
C ILE A 113 -10.09 4.17 -4.83
N PRO A 114 -9.90 3.96 -3.51
CA PRO A 114 -8.58 3.75 -2.93
C PRO A 114 -7.85 2.57 -3.57
N GLY A 115 -6.60 2.81 -4.01
CA GLY A 115 -5.77 1.78 -4.65
C GLY A 115 -6.05 1.53 -6.13
N TYR A 116 -6.91 2.34 -6.74
CA TYR A 116 -7.25 2.25 -8.16
C TYR A 116 -7.20 3.62 -8.83
N GLU A 117 -6.97 3.62 -10.13
CA GLU A 117 -7.11 4.78 -11.02
C GLU A 117 -8.14 4.45 -12.11
N VAL A 118 -8.96 5.42 -12.50
CA VAL A 118 -9.86 5.26 -13.63
C VAL A 118 -9.04 5.13 -14.92
N VAL A 119 -9.44 4.20 -15.78
CA VAL A 119 -8.82 4.03 -17.10
C VAL A 119 -9.16 5.26 -17.95
N LYS A 120 -8.14 5.86 -18.58
CA LYS A 120 -8.27 7.06 -19.40
C LYS A 120 -7.96 6.76 -20.86
N ASN A 121 -8.61 7.50 -21.76
CA ASN A 121 -8.30 7.49 -23.17
C ASN A 121 -6.98 8.24 -23.50
N LYS A 122 -6.60 8.33 -24.78
CA LYS A 122 -5.40 9.03 -25.22
C LYS A 122 -5.41 10.53 -24.91
N ALA A 123 -6.60 11.14 -24.77
CA ALA A 123 -6.77 12.55 -24.41
C ALA A 123 -6.71 12.79 -22.88
N GLY A 124 -6.60 11.72 -22.07
CA GLY A 124 -6.56 11.81 -20.62
C GLY A 124 -7.92 11.82 -19.95
N GLU A 125 -9.00 11.59 -20.70
CA GLU A 125 -10.37 11.57 -20.17
C GLU A 125 -10.76 10.18 -19.67
N PRO A 126 -11.56 10.08 -18.59
CA PRO A 126 -12.07 8.80 -18.10
C PRO A 126 -12.86 8.05 -19.17
N VAL A 127 -12.58 6.76 -19.33
CA VAL A 127 -13.31 5.90 -20.26
C VAL A 127 -14.56 5.35 -19.60
N ILE A 128 -15.72 5.68 -20.17
CA ILE A 128 -17.02 5.12 -19.83
C ILE A 128 -17.52 4.24 -20.97
N SER A 129 -18.12 3.10 -20.68
CA SER A 129 -18.65 2.16 -21.66
C SER A 129 -20.11 1.77 -21.33
N PRO A 130 -21.05 1.83 -22.26
CA PRO A 130 -20.88 2.43 -23.59
C PRO A 130 -20.57 3.92 -23.51
N ALA A 131 -20.02 4.50 -24.59
CA ALA A 131 -19.80 5.94 -24.65
C ALA A 131 -21.14 6.68 -24.49
N VAL A 132 -21.12 7.74 -23.65
CA VAL A 132 -22.31 8.56 -23.43
C VAL A 132 -22.55 9.39 -24.69
N LYS A 133 -23.65 9.14 -25.38
CA LYS A 133 -24.17 10.01 -26.43
C LYS A 133 -25.22 10.92 -25.79
N TRP A 134 -25.00 12.20 -25.80
CA TRP A 134 -25.87 13.22 -25.18
C TRP A 134 -27.11 13.56 -26.05
N ASP A 135 -27.49 12.70 -26.96
CA ASP A 135 -28.65 12.90 -27.80
C ASP A 135 -29.82 11.96 -27.42
N LYS A 136 -30.85 11.92 -28.27
CA LYS A 136 -32.12 11.18 -28.16
C LYS A 136 -32.07 9.79 -27.47
N ASP A 137 -30.92 9.21 -27.42
CA ASP A 137 -30.71 7.82 -26.98
C ASP A 137 -30.76 7.63 -25.47
N LEU A 138 -30.65 8.70 -24.67
CA LEU A 138 -30.84 8.59 -23.20
C LEU A 138 -32.32 8.38 -22.84
N ILE A 139 -33.24 8.80 -23.71
CA ILE A 139 -34.70 8.71 -23.50
C ILE A 139 -35.26 7.44 -24.12
N GLY A 140 -34.57 6.87 -25.14
CA GLY A 140 -35.07 5.76 -25.95
C GLY A 140 -35.00 4.37 -25.32
N ASP A 141 -34.01 4.05 -24.52
CA ASP A 141 -33.76 2.71 -24.00
C ASP A 141 -33.87 2.64 -22.49
N ALA A 142 -34.90 1.94 -22.00
CA ALA A 142 -35.02 1.62 -20.58
C ALA A 142 -33.77 0.89 -20.05
N GLY A 143 -33.18 1.40 -18.99
CA GLY A 143 -32.16 0.68 -18.24
C GLY A 143 -30.76 0.71 -18.81
N ARG A 144 -30.23 1.86 -19.23
CA ARG A 144 -28.83 1.95 -19.64
C ARG A 144 -27.86 1.78 -18.46
N ASN A 145 -26.94 0.84 -18.66
CA ASN A 145 -25.87 0.54 -17.72
C ASN A 145 -24.54 1.09 -18.25
N TYR A 146 -24.01 2.10 -17.60
CA TYR A 146 -22.69 2.63 -17.87
C TYR A 146 -21.66 1.99 -16.94
N THR A 147 -20.42 1.88 -17.40
CA THR A 147 -19.34 1.31 -16.59
C THR A 147 -18.09 2.16 -16.72
N TYR A 148 -17.59 2.67 -15.60
CA TYR A 148 -16.22 3.13 -15.47
C TYR A 148 -15.31 1.95 -15.17
N THR A 149 -14.22 1.84 -15.93
CA THR A 149 -13.20 0.80 -15.74
C THR A 149 -12.03 1.38 -14.95
N TYR A 150 -11.55 0.63 -13.98
CA TYR A 150 -10.46 1.03 -13.10
C TYR A 150 -9.30 0.06 -13.17
N ARG A 151 -8.10 0.61 -13.18
CA ARG A 151 -6.86 -0.16 -13.09
C ARG A 151 -6.29 -0.06 -11.69
N ARG A 152 -5.86 -1.21 -11.17
CA ARG A 152 -5.20 -1.24 -9.86
C ARG A 152 -3.89 -0.48 -9.90
N LEU A 153 -3.70 0.47 -8.98
CA LEU A 153 -2.43 1.16 -8.82
C LEU A 153 -1.36 0.18 -8.34
N LYS A 154 -0.23 0.15 -9.03
CA LYS A 154 0.95 -0.53 -8.50
C LYS A 154 1.41 0.19 -7.24
N PRO A 155 1.59 -0.51 -6.10
CA PRO A 155 2.15 0.12 -4.92
C PRO A 155 3.46 0.81 -5.25
N ALA A 156 3.64 2.03 -4.78
CA ALA A 156 4.87 2.78 -4.98
C ALA A 156 6.07 1.96 -4.45
N THR A 157 7.07 1.75 -5.32
CA THR A 157 8.26 1.01 -4.95
C THR A 157 9.19 1.90 -4.13
N VAL A 158 9.35 1.60 -2.85
CA VAL A 158 10.31 2.29 -1.98
C VAL A 158 11.66 1.60 -2.11
N LYS A 159 12.63 2.31 -2.68
CA LYS A 159 14.01 1.81 -2.88
C LYS A 159 14.84 1.85 -1.60
N VAL A 160 15.81 0.94 -1.51
CA VAL A 160 16.82 0.94 -0.44
C VAL A 160 17.75 2.16 -0.62
N LYS A 161 17.92 2.94 0.45
CA LYS A 161 18.82 4.11 0.50
C LYS A 161 20.12 3.83 1.25
N LYS A 162 20.14 2.84 2.16
CA LYS A 162 21.31 2.48 2.96
C LYS A 162 21.29 1.00 3.32
N VAL A 163 22.47 0.35 3.27
CA VAL A 163 22.71 -0.99 3.83
C VAL A 163 23.78 -0.87 4.91
N LYS A 164 23.46 -1.23 6.15
CA LYS A 164 24.40 -1.28 7.27
C LYS A 164 24.70 -2.73 7.62
N VAL A 165 25.99 -3.13 7.46
CA VAL A 165 26.44 -4.47 7.86
C VAL A 165 27.03 -4.43 9.24
N THR A 166 26.59 -5.34 10.11
CA THR A 166 27.07 -5.50 11.48
C THR A 166 27.50 -6.94 11.72
N GLY A 167 28.41 -7.14 12.66
CA GLY A 167 28.89 -8.46 13.05
C GLY A 167 29.44 -8.46 14.47
N SER A 168 29.50 -9.62 15.07
CA SER A 168 29.93 -9.77 16.46
C SER A 168 31.43 -9.47 16.65
N TYR A 169 32.27 -9.76 15.65
CA TYR A 169 33.73 -9.71 15.79
C TYR A 169 34.42 -9.25 14.50
N LYS A 170 35.41 -8.37 14.62
CA LYS A 170 36.26 -7.91 13.52
C LYS A 170 37.59 -8.66 13.38
N LYS A 171 38.08 -9.30 14.48
CA LYS A 171 39.32 -10.07 14.49
C LYS A 171 39.01 -11.51 14.90
N VAL A 172 38.96 -12.40 13.96
CA VAL A 172 38.48 -13.77 14.10
C VAL A 172 39.58 -14.75 13.75
N ALA A 173 39.77 -15.82 14.56
CA ALA A 173 40.79 -16.82 14.30
C ALA A 173 40.55 -17.54 12.97
N ALA A 174 41.64 -17.85 12.26
CA ALA A 174 41.58 -18.64 11.04
C ALA A 174 40.79 -19.94 11.25
N GLY A 175 40.00 -20.36 10.26
CA GLY A 175 39.14 -21.54 10.33
C GLY A 175 37.86 -21.37 11.17
N LYS A 176 37.60 -20.17 11.74
CA LYS A 176 36.38 -19.93 12.54
C LYS A 176 35.31 -19.21 11.71
N LYS A 177 34.10 -19.21 12.26
CA LYS A 177 32.91 -18.60 11.65
C LYS A 177 32.49 -17.34 12.39
N VAL A 178 31.91 -16.41 11.68
CA VAL A 178 31.26 -15.21 12.24
C VAL A 178 29.98 -14.93 11.50
N LYS A 179 28.91 -14.58 12.22
CA LYS A 179 27.63 -14.18 11.65
C LYS A 179 27.63 -12.67 11.42
N LEU A 180 27.27 -12.26 10.20
CA LEU A 180 26.96 -10.88 9.85
C LEU A 180 25.45 -10.71 9.69
N ALA A 181 24.99 -9.50 9.93
CA ALA A 181 23.62 -9.08 9.67
C ALA A 181 23.64 -7.82 8.82
N ALA A 182 22.75 -7.72 7.84
CA ALA A 182 22.53 -6.52 7.05
C ALA A 182 21.19 -5.89 7.44
N ALA A 183 21.22 -4.61 7.82
CA ALA A 183 20.03 -3.79 8.03
C ALA A 183 19.90 -2.83 6.88
N VAL A 184 18.72 -2.76 6.27
CA VAL A 184 18.40 -1.83 5.17
C VAL A 184 17.54 -0.68 5.66
N SER A 185 17.70 0.49 5.05
CA SER A 185 16.92 1.69 5.33
C SER A 185 16.45 2.29 4.01
N PRO A 186 15.22 2.84 3.95
CA PRO A 186 14.26 2.95 5.04
C PRO A 186 13.61 1.61 5.42
N SER A 187 12.96 1.55 6.59
CA SER A 187 12.34 0.31 7.12
C SER A 187 11.15 -0.17 6.29
N ASN A 188 10.51 0.74 5.52
CA ASN A 188 9.43 0.47 4.58
C ASN A 188 9.92 0.18 3.14
N ALA A 189 11.23 -0.05 2.91
CA ALA A 189 11.73 -0.47 1.61
C ALA A 189 10.98 -1.71 1.11
N THR A 190 10.51 -1.70 -0.15
CA THR A 190 9.66 -2.73 -0.73
C THR A 190 10.37 -4.09 -0.80
N ASN A 191 11.65 -4.08 -1.16
CA ASN A 191 12.49 -5.29 -1.16
C ASN A 191 13.72 -5.07 -0.29
N LYS A 192 13.77 -5.76 0.86
CA LYS A 192 14.87 -5.67 1.85
C LYS A 192 15.93 -6.75 1.68
N ALA A 193 15.79 -7.60 0.67
CA ALA A 193 16.74 -8.67 0.43
C ALA A 193 18.10 -8.14 0.01
N VAL A 194 19.17 -8.81 0.45
CA VAL A 194 20.55 -8.51 0.06
C VAL A 194 21.24 -9.75 -0.51
N THR A 195 22.23 -9.52 -1.36
CA THR A 195 23.23 -10.53 -1.76
C THR A 195 24.52 -10.29 -1.02
N TRP A 196 25.23 -11.37 -0.69
CA TRP A 196 26.51 -11.33 0.00
C TRP A 196 27.65 -11.71 -0.93
N LYS A 197 28.76 -10.97 -0.85
CA LYS A 197 29.98 -11.27 -1.61
C LYS A 197 31.21 -11.08 -0.74
N SER A 198 32.15 -12.00 -0.83
CA SER A 198 33.50 -11.87 -0.23
C SER A 198 34.45 -11.22 -1.24
N SER A 199 35.28 -10.30 -0.79
CA SER A 199 36.35 -9.70 -1.61
C SER A 199 37.44 -10.71 -1.95
N ASN A 200 37.62 -11.79 -1.15
CA ASN A 200 38.59 -12.83 -1.37
C ASN A 200 38.14 -14.19 -0.80
N THR A 201 37.66 -15.08 -1.65
CA THR A 201 37.17 -16.40 -1.26
C THR A 201 38.27 -17.35 -0.77
N LYS A 202 39.54 -17.08 -1.11
CA LYS A 202 40.71 -17.81 -0.57
C LYS A 202 40.96 -17.46 0.91
N VAL A 203 40.46 -16.31 1.39
CA VAL A 203 40.52 -15.87 2.82
C VAL A 203 39.26 -16.23 3.58
N ALA A 204 38.08 -15.93 3.02
CA ALA A 204 36.80 -16.28 3.65
C ALA A 204 35.70 -16.44 2.59
N THR A 205 34.77 -17.34 2.86
CA THR A 205 33.51 -17.47 2.12
C THR A 205 32.35 -16.89 2.94
N VAL A 206 31.27 -16.47 2.26
CA VAL A 206 30.03 -16.04 2.89
C VAL A 206 28.86 -16.70 2.21
N ASP A 207 27.88 -17.19 2.97
CA ASP A 207 26.65 -17.75 2.44
C ASP A 207 25.53 -16.71 2.27
N LYS A 208 24.41 -17.14 1.68
CA LYS A 208 23.24 -16.28 1.46
C LYS A 208 22.62 -15.70 2.76
N TYR A 209 22.94 -16.29 3.89
CA TYR A 209 22.45 -15.86 5.20
C TYR A 209 23.42 -14.93 5.95
N GLY A 210 24.60 -14.63 5.36
CA GLY A 210 25.63 -13.82 5.99
C GLY A 210 26.51 -14.57 7.01
N ASN A 211 26.56 -15.91 6.96
CA ASN A 211 27.53 -16.67 7.72
C ASN A 211 28.87 -16.65 6.99
N VAL A 212 29.86 -16.05 7.61
CA VAL A 212 31.24 -15.98 7.07
C VAL A 212 32.07 -17.10 7.66
N THR A 213 32.75 -17.85 6.82
CA THR A 213 33.70 -18.93 7.24
C THR A 213 35.11 -18.54 6.78
N LEU A 214 36.00 -18.30 7.73
CA LEU A 214 37.41 -18.04 7.46
C LEU A 214 38.13 -19.35 7.10
N LYS A 215 39.00 -19.32 6.11
CA LYS A 215 39.82 -20.48 5.72
C LYS A 215 40.93 -20.73 6.76
N LYS A 216 41.31 -21.98 6.97
CA LYS A 216 42.36 -22.36 7.96
C LYS A 216 43.69 -21.62 7.69
N ASN A 217 44.07 -21.43 6.42
CA ASN A 217 45.34 -20.83 6.00
C ASN A 217 45.22 -19.31 5.73
N SER A 218 44.22 -18.64 6.27
CA SER A 218 43.95 -17.22 6.08
C SER A 218 44.60 -16.30 7.12
N GLY A 219 45.30 -16.86 8.11
CA GLY A 219 45.84 -16.08 9.24
C GLY A 219 46.70 -14.89 8.85
N GLY A 220 46.43 -13.74 9.44
CA GLY A 220 47.06 -12.46 9.15
C GLY A 220 46.45 -11.66 8.00
N LYS A 221 45.49 -12.24 7.22
CA LYS A 221 44.88 -11.59 6.07
C LYS A 221 43.57 -10.87 6.45
N LYS A 222 43.25 -9.80 5.71
CA LYS A 222 41.97 -9.08 5.81
C LYS A 222 41.07 -9.48 4.66
N VAL A 223 39.77 -9.48 4.88
CA VAL A 223 38.73 -9.72 3.89
C VAL A 223 37.54 -8.80 4.15
N THR A 224 37.01 -8.22 3.10
CA THR A 224 35.80 -7.39 3.17
C THR A 224 34.61 -8.18 2.65
N ILE A 225 33.58 -8.25 3.44
CA ILE A 225 32.28 -8.86 3.06
C ILE A 225 31.33 -7.72 2.72
N THR A 226 30.74 -7.79 1.53
CA THR A 226 29.80 -6.80 1.01
C THR A 226 28.39 -7.39 0.96
N ALA A 227 27.43 -6.65 1.46
CA ALA A 227 25.99 -6.88 1.25
C ALA A 227 25.48 -5.87 0.24
N THR A 228 24.83 -6.32 -0.83
CA THR A 228 24.25 -5.45 -1.87
C THR A 228 22.74 -5.66 -1.92
N ALA A 229 21.97 -4.57 -1.94
CA ALA A 229 20.52 -4.59 -2.04
C ALA A 229 20.05 -5.23 -3.36
N LYS A 230 19.00 -6.06 -3.31
CA LYS A 230 18.40 -6.76 -4.45
C LYS A 230 17.24 -6.00 -5.12
N ASP A 231 16.94 -4.80 -4.66
CA ASP A 231 15.85 -3.96 -5.18
C ASP A 231 16.21 -3.17 -6.46
N GLY A 232 17.39 -3.41 -7.02
CA GLY A 232 17.93 -2.69 -8.16
C GLY A 232 18.61 -1.36 -7.83
N SER A 233 18.60 -0.89 -6.57
CA SER A 233 19.28 0.35 -6.15
C SER A 233 20.82 0.24 -6.16
N LYS A 234 21.35 -0.99 -6.16
CA LYS A 234 22.81 -1.28 -6.10
C LYS A 234 23.49 -0.76 -4.82
N VAL A 235 22.72 -0.34 -3.82
CA VAL A 235 23.25 0.17 -2.54
C VAL A 235 23.97 -0.93 -1.79
N LYS A 236 25.17 -0.62 -1.26
CA LYS A 236 26.07 -1.57 -0.62
C LYS A 236 26.37 -1.20 0.81
N GLY A 237 26.58 -2.22 1.64
CA GLY A 237 27.18 -2.09 2.97
C GLY A 237 28.33 -3.08 3.11
N THR A 238 29.36 -2.74 3.84
CA THR A 238 30.57 -3.55 3.97
C THR A 238 30.94 -3.84 5.42
N TYR A 239 31.64 -4.93 5.62
CA TYR A 239 32.21 -5.32 6.91
C TYR A 239 33.55 -6.01 6.72
N THR A 240 34.61 -5.41 7.30
CA THR A 240 35.96 -5.96 7.16
C THR A 240 36.33 -6.84 8.37
N ILE A 241 36.84 -8.03 8.08
CA ILE A 241 37.29 -9.02 9.06
C ILE A 241 38.79 -9.24 8.86
N THR A 242 39.53 -9.24 9.98
CA THR A 242 40.92 -9.69 10.02
C THR A 242 40.98 -11.13 10.51
N SER A 243 41.49 -12.03 9.71
CA SER A 243 41.78 -13.39 10.11
C SER A 243 43.06 -13.43 10.98
N MET A 244 42.93 -13.93 12.20
CA MET A 244 44.05 -13.98 13.13
C MET A 244 44.85 -15.26 12.99
N LYS A 245 46.19 -15.23 13.12
CA LYS A 245 47.07 -16.38 13.06
C LYS A 245 46.87 -17.35 14.22
N GLY A 246 46.54 -16.80 15.42
CA GLY A 246 46.36 -17.60 16.62
C GLY A 246 44.87 -17.66 17.08
N ILE A 247 44.63 -18.48 18.08
CA ILE A 247 43.32 -18.75 18.67
C ILE A 247 43.36 -18.75 20.20
N VAL A 248 42.28 -18.30 20.84
CA VAL A 248 42.11 -18.43 22.30
C VAL A 248 41.83 -19.88 22.65
N LYS A 249 42.69 -20.46 23.51
CA LYS A 249 42.60 -21.87 23.97
C LYS A 249 41.75 -21.97 25.24
N LYS A 250 41.86 -21.01 26.18
CA LYS A 250 41.16 -21.04 27.48
C LYS A 250 40.89 -19.63 27.97
N VAL A 251 39.75 -19.42 28.60
CA VAL A 251 39.37 -18.24 29.37
C VAL A 251 39.10 -18.66 30.83
N SER A 252 39.72 -18.00 31.78
CA SER A 252 39.58 -18.29 33.19
C SER A 252 39.29 -16.98 33.97
N ILE A 253 38.45 -17.09 34.99
CA ILE A 253 38.14 -16.02 35.91
C ILE A 253 38.52 -16.48 37.30
N SER A 254 39.20 -15.66 38.10
CA SER A 254 39.45 -15.95 39.51
C SER A 254 38.13 -16.10 40.28
N LYS A 255 38.11 -17.04 41.22
CA LYS A 255 36.94 -17.36 42.04
C LYS A 255 36.61 -16.17 42.93
N ALA A 256 35.55 -15.43 42.62
CA ALA A 256 35.01 -14.40 43.49
C ALA A 256 33.51 -14.71 43.64
N THR A 257 33.07 -14.95 44.87
CA THR A 257 31.76 -15.58 45.13
C THR A 257 30.73 -14.61 45.65
N SER A 258 31.13 -13.42 46.15
CA SER A 258 30.15 -12.46 46.68
C SER A 258 30.63 -11.01 46.64
N VAL A 259 29.65 -10.09 46.69
CA VAL A 259 29.83 -8.64 46.76
C VAL A 259 28.68 -8.04 47.57
N LYS A 260 28.94 -7.02 48.42
CA LYS A 260 27.87 -6.28 49.14
C LYS A 260 27.03 -5.46 48.13
N ALA A 261 25.71 -5.37 48.37
CA ALA A 261 24.82 -4.52 47.59
C ALA A 261 25.33 -3.05 47.56
N GLY A 262 25.28 -2.43 46.40
CA GLY A 262 25.83 -1.08 46.19
C GLY A 262 27.35 -1.01 46.03
N LYS A 263 28.08 -2.10 46.19
CA LYS A 263 29.56 -2.14 46.06
C LYS A 263 30.02 -2.79 44.77
N THR A 264 31.30 -2.71 44.50
CA THR A 264 31.93 -3.26 43.29
C THR A 264 32.87 -4.42 43.61
N LEU A 265 33.03 -5.32 42.62
CA LEU A 265 33.91 -6.47 42.68
C LEU A 265 34.71 -6.55 41.36
N LYS A 266 36.03 -6.63 41.45
CA LYS A 266 36.89 -6.85 40.27
C LYS A 266 37.15 -8.33 40.08
N LEU A 267 36.73 -8.86 38.92
CA LEU A 267 37.04 -10.21 38.51
C LEU A 267 38.37 -10.24 37.76
N LYS A 268 39.32 -11.08 38.20
CA LYS A 268 40.61 -11.26 37.52
C LYS A 268 40.45 -12.24 36.34
N LEU A 269 40.84 -11.79 35.17
CA LEU A 269 40.76 -12.55 33.92
C LEU A 269 42.13 -13.09 33.55
N LYS A 270 42.18 -14.39 33.11
CA LYS A 270 43.35 -14.98 32.41
C LYS A 270 42.87 -15.58 31.08
N VAL A 271 43.53 -15.15 29.99
CA VAL A 271 43.29 -15.69 28.65
C VAL A 271 44.53 -16.43 28.17
N THR A 272 44.38 -17.73 27.93
CA THR A 272 45.45 -18.55 27.36
C THR A 272 45.17 -18.68 25.85
N ALA A 273 46.16 -18.34 25.03
CA ALA A 273 46.00 -18.30 23.57
C ALA A 273 47.32 -18.60 22.85
N SER A 274 47.27 -19.02 21.60
CA SER A 274 48.46 -19.15 20.74
C SER A 274 48.93 -17.79 20.23
N LYS A 275 50.16 -17.70 19.77
CA LYS A 275 50.78 -16.50 19.19
C LYS A 275 49.92 -15.91 18.09
N GLY A 276 49.70 -14.62 18.11
CA GLY A 276 48.91 -13.91 17.08
C GLY A 276 47.38 -14.04 17.27
N ALA A 277 46.87 -14.51 18.38
CA ALA A 277 45.45 -14.55 18.70
C ALA A 277 44.90 -13.19 19.11
N ASN A 278 43.63 -12.95 18.83
CA ASN A 278 42.84 -11.88 19.42
C ASN A 278 42.42 -12.27 20.85
N LYS A 279 43.05 -11.69 21.86
CA LYS A 279 42.76 -11.97 23.28
C LYS A 279 41.62 -11.13 23.86
N THR A 280 40.95 -10.31 23.06
CA THR A 280 39.82 -9.47 23.49
C THR A 280 38.64 -10.34 23.93
N VAL A 281 37.98 -9.92 25.00
CA VAL A 281 36.80 -10.61 25.52
C VAL A 281 35.61 -9.69 25.65
N ARG A 282 34.43 -10.26 25.72
CA ARG A 282 33.19 -9.59 26.07
C ARG A 282 32.63 -10.15 27.38
N TRP A 283 32.28 -9.25 28.28
CA TRP A 283 31.63 -9.58 29.54
C TRP A 283 30.12 -9.38 29.44
N THR A 284 29.35 -10.23 30.09
CA THR A 284 27.90 -10.14 30.17
C THR A 284 27.39 -10.52 31.54
N SER A 285 26.35 -9.84 32.02
CA SER A 285 25.61 -10.18 33.23
C SER A 285 24.30 -10.86 32.85
N SER A 286 23.89 -11.91 33.58
CA SER A 286 22.59 -12.58 33.35
C SER A 286 21.42 -11.69 33.77
N ASN A 287 21.64 -10.70 34.61
CA ASN A 287 20.60 -9.75 35.03
C ASN A 287 21.22 -8.38 35.36
N THR A 288 21.08 -7.44 34.43
CA THR A 288 21.62 -6.09 34.57
C THR A 288 20.83 -5.21 35.56
N LYS A 289 19.61 -5.63 35.96
CA LYS A 289 18.82 -4.99 37.01
C LYS A 289 19.50 -5.18 38.39
N TYR A 290 20.16 -6.32 38.61
CA TYR A 290 20.82 -6.66 39.87
C TYR A 290 22.33 -6.39 39.88
N ALA A 291 23.01 -6.66 38.77
CA ALA A 291 24.44 -6.34 38.65
C ALA A 291 24.83 -6.05 37.21
N THR A 292 25.69 -5.08 36.99
CA THR A 292 26.32 -4.79 35.69
C THR A 292 27.79 -5.21 35.73
N VAL A 293 28.39 -5.40 34.55
CA VAL A 293 29.83 -5.69 34.43
C VAL A 293 30.42 -4.83 33.30
N THR A 294 31.58 -4.22 33.53
CA THR A 294 32.31 -3.44 32.55
C THR A 294 33.15 -4.34 31.64
N SER A 295 33.65 -3.78 30.53
CA SER A 295 34.58 -4.46 29.64
C SER A 295 35.88 -4.90 30.30
N SER A 296 36.24 -4.28 31.43
CA SER A 296 37.42 -4.65 32.25
C SER A 296 37.12 -5.71 33.31
N GLY A 297 35.88 -6.22 33.43
CA GLY A 297 35.52 -7.20 34.43
C GLY A 297 35.21 -6.64 35.84
N LYS A 298 34.95 -5.31 35.98
CA LYS A 298 34.44 -4.71 37.20
C LYS A 298 32.93 -4.91 37.29
N VAL A 299 32.49 -5.69 38.27
CA VAL A 299 31.07 -5.96 38.54
C VAL A 299 30.58 -4.90 39.53
N THR A 300 29.46 -4.26 39.26
CA THR A 300 28.77 -3.34 40.17
C THR A 300 27.45 -4.00 40.61
N ALA A 301 27.37 -4.36 41.89
CA ALA A 301 26.13 -4.88 42.48
C ALA A 301 25.18 -3.73 42.82
N LYS A 302 23.96 -3.78 42.35
CA LYS A 302 22.93 -2.78 42.64
C LYS A 302 22.20 -3.11 43.95
N LYS A 303 21.65 -2.10 44.63
CA LYS A 303 20.85 -2.29 45.86
C LYS A 303 19.69 -3.28 45.65
N ALA A 304 18.99 -3.19 44.50
CA ALA A 304 17.89 -4.08 44.12
C ALA A 304 18.29 -5.56 43.96
N GLY A 305 19.59 -5.85 43.96
CA GLY A 305 20.13 -7.21 43.87
C GLY A 305 20.41 -7.89 45.21
N LYS A 306 20.18 -7.25 46.34
CA LYS A 306 20.46 -7.81 47.71
C LYS A 306 19.78 -9.19 47.83
N GLY A 307 20.51 -10.18 48.29
CA GLY A 307 20.07 -11.59 48.40
C GLY A 307 20.09 -12.39 47.09
N LYS A 308 20.28 -11.75 45.95
CA LYS A 308 20.21 -12.42 44.62
C LYS A 308 21.56 -12.98 44.17
N LYS A 309 21.50 -13.98 43.26
CA LYS A 309 22.68 -14.55 42.58
C LYS A 309 22.64 -14.10 41.11
N VAL A 310 23.76 -13.63 40.57
CA VAL A 310 23.92 -13.19 39.19
C VAL A 310 25.07 -13.95 38.53
N LYS A 311 24.85 -14.48 37.35
CA LYS A 311 25.89 -15.14 36.53
C LYS A 311 26.61 -14.06 35.70
N ILE A 312 27.92 -13.97 35.86
CA ILE A 312 28.80 -13.12 35.05
C ILE A 312 29.57 -14.02 34.11
N THR A 313 29.42 -13.78 32.81
CA THR A 313 30.08 -14.59 31.78
C THR A 313 31.07 -13.73 31.00
N VAL A 314 32.25 -14.25 30.79
CA VAL A 314 33.27 -13.71 29.88
C VAL A 314 33.39 -14.62 28.67
N THR A 315 33.40 -14.07 27.45
CA THR A 315 33.46 -14.80 26.20
C THR A 315 34.56 -14.23 25.30
N ALA A 316 35.44 -15.07 24.75
CA ALA A 316 36.43 -14.67 23.76
C ALA A 316 35.77 -14.14 22.48
N THR A 317 36.32 -13.07 21.88
CA THR A 317 35.79 -12.44 20.67
C THR A 317 36.50 -12.86 19.38
N ASP A 318 37.31 -13.92 19.44
CA ASP A 318 38.06 -14.44 18.33
C ASP A 318 37.35 -15.54 17.53
N GLY A 319 36.08 -15.82 17.83
CA GLY A 319 35.31 -16.89 17.20
C GLY A 319 35.60 -18.30 17.76
N SER A 320 36.49 -18.44 18.76
CA SER A 320 36.75 -19.73 19.41
C SER A 320 35.59 -20.22 20.30
N ASN A 321 34.65 -19.37 20.61
CA ASN A 321 33.53 -19.61 21.56
C ASN A 321 33.97 -20.00 22.97
N LYS A 322 35.27 -19.75 23.33
CA LYS A 322 35.76 -20.00 24.67
C LYS A 322 35.11 -19.03 25.64
N LYS A 323 34.53 -19.55 26.72
CA LYS A 323 33.81 -18.75 27.73
C LYS A 323 34.01 -19.33 29.12
N LYS A 324 33.87 -18.47 30.13
CA LYS A 324 33.79 -18.87 31.54
C LYS A 324 32.70 -18.06 32.22
N THR A 325 31.93 -18.74 33.05
CA THR A 325 30.86 -18.13 33.86
C THR A 325 31.20 -18.29 35.33
N VAL A 326 30.97 -17.27 36.13
CA VAL A 326 30.98 -17.32 37.58
C VAL A 326 29.66 -16.80 38.13
N THR A 327 29.24 -17.36 39.26
CA THR A 327 28.05 -16.89 39.98
C THR A 327 28.53 -15.99 41.12
N VAL A 328 27.99 -14.77 41.17
CA VAL A 328 28.24 -13.77 42.19
C VAL A 328 26.98 -13.64 43.06
N LYS A 329 27.10 -13.86 44.38
CA LYS A 329 26.05 -13.61 45.37
C LYS A 329 26.12 -12.14 45.81
N ILE A 330 25.01 -11.45 45.79
CA ILE A 330 24.91 -10.06 46.27
C ILE A 330 24.40 -10.14 47.72
N LYS A 331 25.25 -9.70 48.67
CA LYS A 331 24.98 -9.71 50.12
C LYS A 331 24.37 -8.39 50.56
#